data_6f29ea32c1f1c41e0103888a8ec1c4d0
#
_entry.id   6f29ea32c1f1c41e0103888a8ec1c4d0
#
_cell.length_a   1.000
_cell.length_b   1.000
_cell.length_c   1.000
_cell.angle_alpha   90.00
_cell.angle_beta   90.00
_cell.angle_gamma   90.00
#
_symmetry.space_group_name_H-M   'P 1'
#
loop_
_entity.id
_entity.type
_entity.pdbx_description
1 polymer ?
#
loop_
_entity_poly.entity_id
_entity_poly.type
_entity_poly.pdbx_seq_one_letter_code
_entity_poly.pdbx_strand_id
1 'polypeptide(L)'
;RFCGADRRLHSCCSFNTLITKGAQRSYVSDICSATSHPSMSEIKTLAEFIVERQHEFTYATGELTQLLTSFRLAGKMVNREVNKAGLAEDILGAQGSENIQGEAQQKLDVYANDLFIRLLRSQGEVCGVASEENDEVVHFDNGGKYVVTMDPLDGSSNIDVNVSIGTIFSIYRRVSTGQKATLEDFLQPGTAQVAAGYIIYGSSTMLVYTTGHGV
;
A
#
# COMPACT_ATOMS: atom_id res chain seq x y z
N ARG A 1 -8.96 10.99 -51.23
CA ARG A 1 -8.59 9.59 -50.98
C ARG A 1 -7.66 9.58 -49.81
N PHE A 2 -8.18 9.26 -48.67
CA PHE A 2 -7.46 9.22 -47.41
C PHE A 2 -6.76 7.85 -47.26
N CYS A 3 -5.45 7.87 -47.06
CA CYS A 3 -4.69 6.75 -46.60
C CYS A 3 -4.38 7.03 -45.12
N GLY A 4 -5.02 6.27 -44.20
CA GLY A 4 -4.80 6.39 -42.78
C GLY A 4 -3.50 5.69 -42.38
N ALA A 5 -2.53 6.46 -41.92
CA ALA A 5 -1.31 5.93 -41.33
C ALA A 5 -1.47 5.94 -39.80
N ASP A 6 -1.33 4.78 -39.24
CA ASP A 6 -1.41 4.47 -37.80
C ASP A 6 -0.28 5.23 -37.05
N ARG A 7 -0.66 6.23 -36.22
CA ARG A 7 0.27 7.09 -35.48
C ARG A 7 0.87 6.45 -34.23
N ARG A 8 0.72 5.14 -34.03
CA ARG A 8 1.18 4.47 -32.80
C ARG A 8 2.60 3.91 -32.84
N LEU A 9 3.29 3.96 -33.98
CA LEU A 9 4.64 3.43 -34.12
C LEU A 9 5.76 4.47 -34.09
N HIS A 10 5.44 5.76 -34.10
CA HIS A 10 6.48 6.82 -34.13
C HIS A 10 6.97 7.32 -32.75
N SER A 11 6.35 6.93 -31.66
CA SER A 11 6.77 7.37 -30.31
C SER A 11 7.94 6.56 -29.73
N CYS A 12 8.24 5.39 -30.24
CA CYS A 12 9.32 4.54 -29.72
C CYS A 12 10.70 4.82 -30.35
N CYS A 13 10.77 5.52 -31.48
CA CYS A 13 12.03 5.73 -32.19
C CYS A 13 12.76 7.05 -31.85
N SER A 14 12.14 7.97 -31.13
CA SER A 14 12.75 9.30 -30.83
C SER A 14 13.70 9.30 -29.62
N PHE A 15 13.84 8.20 -28.88
CA PHE A 15 14.72 8.13 -27.71
C PHE A 15 16.13 7.59 -28.02
N ASN A 16 16.40 7.17 -29.25
CA ASN A 16 17.63 6.45 -29.60
C ASN A 16 18.79 7.28 -30.17
N THR A 17 18.77 8.61 -30.09
CA THR A 17 19.80 9.44 -30.77
C THR A 17 20.89 9.97 -29.84
N LEU A 18 20.94 9.59 -28.57
CA LEU A 18 21.90 10.16 -27.59
C LEU A 18 22.70 9.19 -26.75
N ILE A 19 22.96 7.95 -27.22
CA ILE A 19 23.87 7.07 -26.46
C ILE A 19 24.87 6.40 -27.41
N THR A 20 26.14 6.63 -27.08
CA THR A 20 27.37 6.27 -27.78
C THR A 20 27.47 4.79 -28.16
N LYS A 21 28.00 4.57 -29.37
CA LYS A 21 28.33 3.28 -29.97
C LYS A 21 29.26 2.45 -29.07
N GLY A 22 28.82 1.30 -28.62
CA GLY A 22 29.79 0.29 -28.21
C GLY A 22 29.33 -0.83 -27.27
N ALA A 23 28.31 -0.67 -26.41
CA ALA A 23 28.03 -1.67 -25.39
C ALA A 23 26.55 -2.02 -25.17
N GLN A 24 25.64 -1.63 -26.04
CA GLN A 24 24.19 -1.65 -25.75
C GLN A 24 23.31 -2.53 -26.64
N ARG A 25 23.89 -3.37 -27.51
CA ARG A 25 23.06 -4.21 -28.39
C ARG A 25 22.36 -5.38 -27.68
N SER A 26 22.85 -5.81 -26.53
CA SER A 26 22.24 -6.93 -25.79
C SER A 26 21.09 -6.48 -24.83
N TYR A 27 21.23 -5.30 -24.23
CA TYR A 27 20.25 -4.85 -23.22
C TYR A 27 18.89 -4.42 -23.79
N VAL A 28 18.85 -3.89 -25.00
CA VAL A 28 17.61 -3.41 -25.62
C VAL A 28 16.79 -4.54 -26.22
N SER A 29 17.42 -5.64 -26.64
CA SER A 29 16.71 -6.83 -27.13
C SER A 29 15.98 -7.55 -25.99
N ASP A 30 16.57 -7.55 -24.78
CA ASP A 30 16.00 -8.25 -23.63
C ASP A 30 14.82 -7.47 -23.01
N ILE A 31 14.83 -6.14 -23.09
CA ILE A 31 13.70 -5.32 -22.64
C ILE A 31 12.51 -5.41 -23.61
N CYS A 32 12.76 -5.52 -24.93
CA CYS A 32 11.68 -5.66 -25.92
C CYS A 32 11.07 -7.06 -25.96
N SER A 33 11.76 -8.09 -25.49
CA SER A 33 11.23 -9.45 -25.43
C SER A 33 10.42 -9.73 -24.15
N ALA A 34 10.51 -8.86 -23.15
CA ALA A 34 9.82 -9.02 -21.86
C ALA A 34 8.43 -8.37 -21.77
N THR A 35 7.93 -7.75 -22.84
CA THR A 35 6.58 -7.16 -22.83
C THR A 35 5.52 -8.09 -23.44
N SER A 36 5.48 -9.35 -23.01
CA SER A 36 4.22 -10.10 -23.06
C SER A 36 3.33 -9.53 -21.94
N HIS A 37 2.31 -8.76 -22.27
CA HIS A 37 1.28 -8.44 -21.30
C HIS A 37 0.74 -9.77 -20.75
N PRO A 38 0.71 -9.96 -19.43
CA PRO A 38 0.16 -11.17 -18.86
C PRO A 38 -1.27 -11.36 -19.42
N SER A 39 -1.57 -12.53 -19.90
CA SER A 39 -2.94 -12.84 -20.34
C SER A 39 -3.88 -12.67 -19.14
N MET A 40 -5.15 -12.32 -19.36
CA MET A 40 -6.10 -12.19 -18.24
C MET A 40 -6.19 -13.46 -17.36
N SER A 41 -5.75 -14.62 -17.89
CA SER A 41 -5.63 -15.88 -17.15
C SER A 41 -4.46 -15.93 -16.18
N GLU A 42 -3.53 -14.95 -16.22
CA GLU A 42 -2.36 -14.86 -15.32
C GLU A 42 -2.57 -13.87 -14.17
N ILE A 43 -3.70 -13.15 -14.14
CA ILE A 43 -4.02 -12.23 -13.03
C ILE A 43 -4.44 -13.07 -11.83
N LYS A 44 -3.59 -13.10 -10.82
CA LYS A 44 -3.83 -13.81 -9.56
C LYS A 44 -4.34 -12.86 -8.49
N THR A 45 -5.23 -13.35 -7.66
CA THR A 45 -5.60 -12.63 -6.44
C THR A 45 -4.48 -12.72 -5.41
N LEU A 46 -4.44 -11.77 -4.46
CA LEU A 46 -3.48 -11.83 -3.35
C LEU A 46 -3.56 -13.18 -2.60
N ALA A 47 -4.77 -13.72 -2.41
CA ALA A 47 -4.96 -14.99 -1.73
C ALA A 47 -4.36 -16.17 -2.52
N GLU A 48 -4.57 -16.23 -3.83
CA GLU A 48 -3.96 -17.24 -4.71
C GLU A 48 -2.44 -17.14 -4.70
N PHE A 49 -1.90 -15.92 -4.82
CA PHE A 49 -0.46 -15.68 -4.78
C PHE A 49 0.18 -16.17 -3.47
N ILE A 50 -0.44 -15.86 -2.33
CA ILE A 50 0.05 -16.31 -1.03
C ILE A 50 -0.01 -17.84 -0.89
N VAL A 51 -1.12 -18.47 -1.32
CA VAL A 51 -1.28 -19.93 -1.25
C VAL A 51 -0.24 -20.64 -2.12
N GLU A 52 0.00 -20.17 -3.34
CA GLU A 52 0.98 -20.77 -4.25
C GLU A 52 2.41 -20.68 -3.70
N ARG A 53 2.74 -19.58 -3.03
CA ARG A 53 4.08 -19.37 -2.46
C ARG A 53 4.22 -19.78 -1.00
N GLN A 54 3.19 -20.34 -0.41
CA GLN A 54 3.21 -20.76 1.00
C GLN A 54 4.35 -21.75 1.31
N HIS A 55 4.72 -22.58 0.35
CA HIS A 55 5.82 -23.54 0.50
C HIS A 55 7.21 -22.89 0.52
N GLU A 56 7.36 -21.66 0.00
CA GLU A 56 8.61 -20.90 0.04
C GLU A 56 8.88 -20.32 1.44
N PHE A 57 7.83 -20.26 2.28
CA PHE A 57 7.88 -19.64 3.59
C PHE A 57 7.64 -20.70 4.67
N THR A 58 8.69 -21.26 5.21
CA THR A 58 8.67 -22.34 6.22
C THR A 58 7.89 -21.96 7.50
N TYR A 59 7.59 -20.68 7.70
CA TYR A 59 6.87 -20.12 8.85
C TYR A 59 5.56 -19.41 8.46
N ALA A 60 5.06 -19.60 7.25
CA ALA A 60 3.79 -19.02 6.81
C ALA A 60 2.62 -19.70 7.54
N THR A 61 2.45 -19.33 8.79
CA THR A 61 1.17 -19.52 9.47
C THR A 61 0.15 -18.60 8.80
N GLY A 62 -1.08 -19.03 8.61
CA GLY A 62 -2.13 -18.22 7.96
C GLY A 62 -2.39 -16.84 8.59
N GLU A 63 -1.78 -16.58 9.75
CA GLU A 63 -1.86 -15.34 10.53
C GLU A 63 -1.38 -14.11 9.74
N LEU A 64 -0.17 -14.16 9.14
CA LEU A 64 0.34 -13.05 8.32
C LEU A 64 -0.53 -12.80 7.10
N THR A 65 -1.06 -13.87 6.49
CA THR A 65 -2.01 -13.78 5.38
C THR A 65 -3.29 -13.05 5.78
N GLN A 66 -3.79 -13.30 6.99
CA GLN A 66 -4.96 -12.60 7.52
C GLN A 66 -4.67 -11.12 7.75
N LEU A 67 -3.48 -10.78 8.28
CA LEU A 67 -3.06 -9.39 8.45
C LEU A 67 -2.98 -8.64 7.11
N LEU A 68 -2.31 -9.22 6.11
CA LEU A 68 -2.24 -8.63 4.77
C LEU A 68 -3.62 -8.50 4.12
N THR A 69 -4.54 -9.44 4.40
CA THR A 69 -5.93 -9.36 3.94
C THR A 69 -6.67 -8.19 4.61
N SER A 70 -6.40 -7.92 5.89
CA SER A 70 -6.96 -6.75 6.60
C SER A 70 -6.45 -5.45 5.98
N PHE A 71 -5.15 -5.34 5.69
CA PHE A 71 -4.60 -4.18 4.98
C PHE A 71 -5.22 -4.00 3.61
N ARG A 72 -5.36 -5.07 2.84
CA ARG A 72 -6.04 -5.04 1.53
C ARG A 72 -7.48 -4.54 1.62
N LEU A 73 -8.23 -5.02 2.61
CA LEU A 73 -9.62 -4.62 2.80
C LEU A 73 -9.71 -3.16 3.23
N ALA A 74 -8.92 -2.76 4.23
CA ALA A 74 -8.86 -1.37 4.70
C ALA A 74 -8.49 -0.43 3.54
N GLY A 75 -7.44 -0.74 2.79
CA GLY A 75 -6.99 0.07 1.66
C GLY A 75 -8.07 0.28 0.59
N LYS A 76 -8.86 -0.75 0.27
CA LYS A 76 -9.99 -0.59 -0.65
C LYS A 76 -11.06 0.34 -0.11
N MET A 77 -11.35 0.28 1.19
CA MET A 77 -12.35 1.14 1.82
C MET A 77 -11.86 2.58 1.93
N VAL A 78 -10.59 2.79 2.31
CA VAL A 78 -9.97 4.13 2.33
C VAL A 78 -9.96 4.73 0.94
N ASN A 79 -9.50 4.00 -0.09
CA ASN A 79 -9.49 4.50 -1.47
C ASN A 79 -10.87 4.93 -1.96
N ARG A 80 -11.91 4.22 -1.56
CA ARG A 80 -13.28 4.61 -1.89
C ARG A 80 -13.66 5.97 -1.30
N GLU A 81 -13.27 6.25 -0.06
CA GLU A 81 -13.59 7.53 0.60
C GLU A 81 -12.69 8.66 0.07
N VAL A 82 -11.41 8.39 -0.18
CA VAL A 82 -10.49 9.34 -0.84
C VAL A 82 -11.04 9.79 -2.19
N ASN A 83 -11.50 8.84 -3.03
CA ASN A 83 -12.08 9.18 -4.34
C ASN A 83 -13.41 9.95 -4.24
N LYS A 84 -14.15 9.82 -3.14
CA LYS A 84 -15.36 10.60 -2.91
C LYS A 84 -15.07 12.01 -2.39
N ALA A 85 -13.98 12.18 -1.61
CA ALA A 85 -13.62 13.47 -1.06
C ALA A 85 -13.38 14.51 -2.17
N GLY A 86 -12.63 14.15 -3.22
CA GLY A 86 -12.43 15.01 -4.39
C GLY A 86 -13.73 15.36 -5.13
N LEU A 87 -14.70 14.45 -5.16
CA LEU A 87 -16.01 14.73 -5.77
C LEU A 87 -16.92 15.60 -4.87
N ALA A 88 -16.78 15.50 -3.56
CA ALA A 88 -17.59 16.29 -2.62
C ALA A 88 -17.18 17.77 -2.63
N GLU A 89 -15.91 18.06 -2.81
CA GLU A 89 -15.40 19.42 -2.97
C GLU A 89 -15.90 20.07 -4.24
N ASP A 90 -15.94 19.35 -5.37
CA ASP A 90 -16.49 19.81 -6.63
C ASP A 90 -18.01 20.07 -6.54
N ILE A 91 -18.74 19.31 -5.73
CA ILE A 91 -20.20 19.45 -5.56
C ILE A 91 -20.54 20.58 -4.58
N LEU A 92 -19.70 20.85 -3.60
CA LEU A 92 -19.93 21.91 -2.60
C LEU A 92 -19.56 23.31 -3.11
N GLY A 93 -19.12 23.40 -4.35
CA GLY A 93 -19.04 24.63 -5.12
C GLY A 93 -18.34 25.77 -4.40
N ALA A 94 -17.06 25.99 -4.75
CA ALA A 94 -16.43 27.31 -4.87
C ALA A 94 -16.76 28.38 -3.79
N GLN A 95 -16.91 28.00 -2.55
CA GLN A 95 -16.70 28.92 -1.44
C GLN A 95 -15.45 28.49 -0.70
N GLY A 96 -14.31 28.80 -1.33
CA GLY A 96 -12.99 28.50 -0.80
C GLY A 96 -12.79 29.10 0.58
N SER A 97 -12.93 28.30 1.59
CA SER A 97 -12.30 28.55 2.86
C SER A 97 -11.30 27.41 3.09
N GLU A 98 -10.04 27.77 3.31
CA GLU A 98 -8.98 26.86 3.72
C GLU A 98 -9.41 25.95 4.89
N ASN A 99 -10.35 26.41 5.71
CA ASN A 99 -10.90 25.68 6.84
C ASN A 99 -11.71 24.42 6.45
N ILE A 100 -12.45 24.45 5.32
CA ILE A 100 -13.28 23.32 4.91
C ILE A 100 -12.41 22.18 4.36
N GLN A 101 -11.35 22.50 3.63
CA GLN A 101 -10.40 21.52 3.10
C GLN A 101 -9.62 20.86 4.22
N GLY A 102 -9.11 21.63 5.18
CA GLY A 102 -8.42 21.08 6.36
C GLY A 102 -9.33 20.17 7.22
N GLU A 103 -10.59 20.52 7.37
CA GLU A 103 -11.57 19.67 8.08
C GLU A 103 -11.87 18.36 7.32
N ALA A 104 -11.98 18.40 6.01
CA ALA A 104 -12.23 17.22 5.19
C ALA A 104 -11.04 16.27 5.22
N GLN A 105 -9.83 16.79 5.12
CA GLN A 105 -8.57 16.06 5.24
C GLN A 105 -8.49 15.38 6.61
N GLN A 106 -8.64 16.11 7.70
CA GLN A 106 -8.61 15.57 9.06
C GLN A 106 -9.66 14.47 9.27
N LYS A 107 -10.84 14.58 8.66
CA LYS A 107 -11.86 13.52 8.72
C LYS A 107 -11.43 12.24 8.01
N LEU A 108 -10.68 12.35 6.91
CA LEU A 108 -10.15 11.19 6.19
C LEU A 108 -9.04 10.50 6.96
N ASP A 109 -8.14 11.27 7.59
CA ASP A 109 -7.08 10.75 8.45
C ASP A 109 -7.67 9.94 9.61
N VAL A 110 -8.62 10.53 10.33
CA VAL A 110 -9.34 9.85 11.42
C VAL A 110 -10.07 8.60 10.91
N TYR A 111 -10.77 8.71 9.77
CA TYR A 111 -11.47 7.58 9.19
C TYR A 111 -10.53 6.43 8.83
N ALA A 112 -9.40 6.73 8.18
CA ALA A 112 -8.41 5.73 7.79
C ALA A 112 -7.84 5.05 9.04
N ASN A 113 -7.41 5.84 10.02
CA ASN A 113 -6.87 5.35 11.28
C ASN A 113 -7.83 4.40 12.00
N ASP A 114 -9.07 4.83 12.23
CA ASP A 114 -10.08 4.03 12.91
C ASP A 114 -10.40 2.75 12.17
N LEU A 115 -10.45 2.80 10.84
CA LEU A 115 -10.73 1.66 10.00
C LEU A 115 -9.63 0.60 10.09
N PHE A 116 -8.35 1.00 9.96
CA PHE A 116 -7.21 0.09 10.08
C PHE A 116 -7.16 -0.53 11.47
N ILE A 117 -7.26 0.28 12.53
CA ILE A 117 -7.26 -0.20 13.92
C ILE A 117 -8.38 -1.22 14.15
N ARG A 118 -9.59 -0.94 13.68
CA ARG A 118 -10.75 -1.83 13.82
C ARG A 118 -10.53 -3.17 13.11
N LEU A 119 -10.03 -3.15 11.87
CA LEU A 119 -9.82 -4.37 11.09
C LEU A 119 -8.67 -5.21 11.63
N LEU A 120 -7.58 -4.59 12.06
CA LEU A 120 -6.45 -5.28 12.69
C LEU A 120 -6.85 -5.91 14.04
N ARG A 121 -7.66 -5.20 14.84
CA ARG A 121 -8.19 -5.73 16.10
C ARG A 121 -9.07 -6.96 15.90
N SER A 122 -9.90 -6.96 14.87
CA SER A 122 -10.89 -8.03 14.64
C SER A 122 -10.27 -9.39 14.31
N GLN A 123 -9.01 -9.44 13.89
CA GLN A 123 -8.32 -10.67 13.52
C GLN A 123 -7.73 -11.43 14.73
N GLY A 124 -7.52 -10.75 15.85
CA GLY A 124 -6.97 -11.37 17.06
C GLY A 124 -5.46 -11.60 17.04
N GLU A 125 -4.78 -11.44 15.92
CA GLU A 125 -3.35 -11.72 15.77
C GLU A 125 -2.45 -10.54 16.15
N VAL A 126 -2.99 -9.32 16.14
CA VAL A 126 -2.29 -8.08 16.52
C VAL A 126 -2.63 -7.75 17.96
N CYS A 127 -1.61 -7.51 18.80
CA CYS A 127 -1.80 -7.11 20.19
C CYS A 127 -1.67 -5.60 20.42
N GLY A 128 -1.18 -4.85 19.42
CA GLY A 128 -1.10 -3.40 19.50
C GLY A 128 -0.71 -2.75 18.19
N VAL A 129 -1.10 -1.49 18.05
CA VAL A 129 -0.80 -0.65 16.89
C VAL A 129 -0.21 0.67 17.37
N ALA A 130 0.94 1.04 16.81
CA ALA A 130 1.47 2.40 16.88
C ALA A 130 1.15 3.10 15.57
N SER A 131 0.25 4.06 15.62
CA SER A 131 -0.18 4.87 14.48
C SER A 131 0.39 6.26 14.59
N GLU A 132 0.73 6.89 13.46
CA GLU A 132 1.14 8.29 13.41
C GLU A 132 0.04 9.23 13.94
N GLU A 133 -1.22 8.86 13.72
CA GLU A 133 -2.39 9.62 14.15
C GLU A 133 -2.73 9.50 15.64
N ASN A 134 -1.98 8.71 16.41
CA ASN A 134 -2.23 8.49 17.82
C ASN A 134 -1.02 8.85 18.67
N ASP A 135 -1.19 9.67 19.70
CA ASP A 135 -0.14 10.02 20.66
C ASP A 135 0.38 8.78 21.42
N GLU A 136 -0.46 7.79 21.62
CA GLU A 136 -0.15 6.58 22.38
C GLU A 136 -0.43 5.31 21.56
N VAL A 137 0.28 4.24 21.92
CA VAL A 137 0.04 2.91 21.33
C VAL A 137 -1.37 2.42 21.66
N VAL A 138 -2.10 1.98 20.66
CA VAL A 138 -3.41 1.36 20.83
C VAL A 138 -3.25 -0.12 21.15
N HIS A 139 -3.58 -0.52 22.37
CA HIS A 139 -3.51 -1.91 22.83
C HIS A 139 -4.80 -2.68 22.56
N PHE A 140 -4.67 -3.96 22.22
CA PHE A 140 -5.84 -4.82 21.94
C PHE A 140 -6.13 -5.86 23.02
N ASP A 141 -5.28 -6.01 24.02
CA ASP A 141 -5.45 -6.90 25.19
C ASP A 141 -5.85 -8.34 24.84
N ASN A 142 -5.41 -8.86 23.71
CA ASN A 142 -5.79 -10.17 23.18
C ASN A 142 -4.64 -11.17 23.13
N GLY A 143 -3.43 -10.78 23.55
CA GLY A 143 -2.25 -11.64 23.52
C GLY A 143 -1.76 -11.97 22.10
N GLY A 144 -2.16 -11.18 21.09
CA GLY A 144 -1.76 -11.38 19.70
C GLY A 144 -0.23 -11.44 19.51
N LYS A 145 0.20 -12.11 18.47
CA LYS A 145 1.62 -12.42 18.21
C LYS A 145 2.37 -11.30 17.47
N TYR A 146 1.66 -10.33 16.97
CA TYR A 146 2.22 -9.24 16.14
C TYR A 146 1.90 -7.87 16.71
N VAL A 147 2.77 -6.93 16.40
CA VAL A 147 2.52 -5.50 16.54
C VAL A 147 2.66 -4.83 15.17
N VAL A 148 1.94 -3.75 14.96
CA VAL A 148 1.92 -3.00 13.73
C VAL A 148 2.32 -1.56 14.01
N THR A 149 3.21 -1.01 13.19
CA THR A 149 3.45 0.43 13.11
C THR A 149 2.95 0.92 11.77
N MET A 150 2.27 2.05 11.71
CA MET A 150 1.68 2.54 10.46
C MET A 150 1.51 4.06 10.47
N ASP A 151 1.53 4.62 9.28
CA ASP A 151 0.89 5.86 8.92
C ASP A 151 -0.34 5.50 8.08
N PRO A 152 -1.55 5.73 8.58
CA PRO A 152 -2.78 5.29 7.90
C PRO A 152 -3.10 6.09 6.64
N LEU A 153 -2.64 7.33 6.51
CA LEU A 153 -2.88 8.15 5.32
C LEU A 153 -1.74 9.14 5.04
N ASP A 154 -0.55 8.62 4.76
CA ASP A 154 0.65 9.40 4.40
C ASP A 154 0.38 10.30 3.19
N GLY A 155 0.78 11.56 3.33
CA GLY A 155 0.61 12.57 2.30
C GLY A 155 -0.80 13.15 2.21
N SER A 156 -1.65 13.01 3.21
CA SER A 156 -3.03 13.51 3.25
C SER A 156 -3.13 15.01 2.94
N SER A 157 -2.12 15.81 3.32
CA SER A 157 -2.01 17.23 2.99
C SER A 157 -1.93 17.53 1.48
N ASN A 158 -1.73 16.52 0.64
CA ASN A 158 -1.60 16.66 -0.81
C ASN A 158 -2.85 16.17 -1.57
N ILE A 159 -3.95 15.89 -0.89
CA ILE A 159 -5.18 15.37 -1.50
C ILE A 159 -5.73 16.36 -2.53
N ASP A 160 -5.73 17.64 -2.21
CA ASP A 160 -6.27 18.73 -3.02
C ASP A 160 -5.40 19.07 -4.24
N VAL A 161 -4.12 18.72 -4.23
CA VAL A 161 -3.22 18.93 -5.37
C VAL A 161 -3.05 17.69 -6.25
N ASN A 162 -3.87 16.67 -6.04
CA ASN A 162 -3.92 15.43 -6.83
C ASN A 162 -2.57 14.67 -6.88
N VAL A 163 -1.80 14.75 -5.82
CA VAL A 163 -0.60 13.93 -5.61
C VAL A 163 -1.01 12.60 -4.98
N SER A 164 -0.32 11.53 -5.34
CA SER A 164 -0.60 10.22 -4.78
C SER A 164 -0.40 10.22 -3.26
N ILE A 165 -1.38 9.69 -2.56
CA ILE A 165 -1.37 9.46 -1.11
C ILE A 165 -1.41 7.97 -0.84
N GLY A 166 -1.04 7.56 0.35
CA GLY A 166 -0.93 6.15 0.65
C GLY A 166 -1.01 5.82 2.12
N THR A 167 -0.95 4.53 2.42
CA THR A 167 -0.75 4.00 3.76
C THR A 167 0.61 3.33 3.81
N ILE A 168 1.39 3.54 4.85
CA ILE A 168 2.67 2.85 5.07
C ILE A 168 2.54 2.00 6.34
N PHE A 169 3.07 0.77 6.31
CA PHE A 169 3.00 -0.10 7.47
C PHE A 169 4.22 -1.00 7.62
N SER A 170 4.49 -1.38 8.86
CA SER A 170 5.45 -2.41 9.25
C SER A 170 4.83 -3.36 10.26
N ILE A 171 5.14 -4.64 10.13
CA ILE A 171 4.67 -5.71 11.02
C ILE A 171 5.89 -6.32 11.70
N TYR A 172 5.86 -6.36 13.01
CA TYR A 172 6.88 -7.01 13.83
C TYR A 172 6.28 -8.16 14.62
N ARG A 173 7.10 -9.17 14.90
CA ARG A 173 6.73 -10.20 15.84
C ARG A 173 6.90 -9.64 17.26
N ARG A 174 5.89 -9.87 18.09
CA ARG A 174 5.93 -9.50 19.50
C ARG A 174 7.05 -10.25 20.23
N VAL A 175 7.81 -9.57 21.05
CA VAL A 175 8.90 -10.12 21.87
C VAL A 175 8.52 -10.18 23.35
N SER A 176 7.61 -9.32 23.81
CA SER A 176 7.11 -9.32 25.19
C SER A 176 6.16 -10.49 25.45
N THR A 177 5.94 -10.79 26.74
CA THR A 177 4.99 -11.78 27.21
C THR A 177 3.80 -11.10 27.90
N GLY A 178 2.64 -11.78 27.99
CA GLY A 178 1.44 -11.23 28.64
C GLY A 178 0.35 -10.85 27.64
N GLN A 179 -0.67 -10.11 28.09
CA GLN A 179 -1.83 -9.75 27.25
C GLN A 179 -1.59 -8.50 26.40
N LYS A 180 -0.82 -7.54 26.92
CA LYS A 180 -0.55 -6.25 26.26
C LYS A 180 0.81 -6.22 25.61
N ALA A 181 0.93 -5.51 24.49
CA ALA A 181 2.20 -5.14 23.90
C ALA A 181 2.93 -4.13 24.83
N THR A 182 4.25 -4.15 24.77
CA THR A 182 5.12 -3.17 25.44
C THR A 182 5.81 -2.29 24.42
N LEU A 183 6.42 -1.20 24.86
CA LEU A 183 7.16 -0.33 23.95
C LEU A 183 8.30 -1.05 23.23
N GLU A 184 8.93 -2.04 23.87
CA GLU A 184 9.99 -2.87 23.27
C GLU A 184 9.52 -3.63 22.02
N ASP A 185 8.23 -3.99 21.95
CA ASP A 185 7.67 -4.68 20.79
C ASP A 185 7.66 -3.79 19.53
N PHE A 186 7.60 -2.47 19.70
CA PHE A 186 7.60 -1.50 18.61
C PHE A 186 8.99 -0.94 18.29
N LEU A 187 9.90 -0.89 19.27
CA LEU A 187 11.25 -0.35 19.12
C LEU A 187 12.27 -1.41 18.70
N GLN A 188 11.87 -2.32 17.84
CA GLN A 188 12.74 -3.34 17.27
C GLN A 188 13.56 -2.79 16.09
N PRO A 189 14.75 -3.35 15.81
CA PRO A 189 15.51 -2.97 14.63
C PRO A 189 14.72 -3.29 13.34
N GLY A 190 14.85 -2.48 12.30
CA GLY A 190 14.15 -2.68 11.02
C GLY A 190 14.40 -4.04 10.37
N THR A 191 15.53 -4.68 10.67
CA THR A 191 15.84 -6.05 10.21
C THR A 191 15.00 -7.13 10.87
N ALA A 192 14.28 -6.81 11.95
CA ALA A 192 13.36 -7.74 12.63
C ALA A 192 11.92 -7.68 12.07
N GLN A 193 11.66 -6.85 11.08
CA GLN A 193 10.37 -6.79 10.41
C GLN A 193 9.99 -8.16 9.82
N VAL A 194 8.79 -8.61 10.11
CA VAL A 194 8.19 -9.80 9.49
C VAL A 194 7.63 -9.48 8.12
N ALA A 195 7.06 -8.30 7.98
CA ALA A 195 6.63 -7.72 6.71
C ALA A 195 6.61 -6.20 6.81
N ALA A 196 6.79 -5.57 5.66
CA ALA A 196 6.61 -4.14 5.50
C ALA A 196 5.95 -3.87 4.15
N GLY A 197 5.24 -2.77 4.04
CA GLY A 197 4.60 -2.43 2.78
C GLY A 197 3.92 -1.08 2.79
N TYR A 198 3.31 -0.78 1.66
CA TYR A 198 2.53 0.42 1.48
C TYR A 198 1.33 0.16 0.56
N ILE A 199 0.33 1.00 0.68
CA ILE A 199 -0.83 1.03 -0.20
C ILE A 199 -0.83 2.40 -0.88
N ILE A 200 -0.93 2.46 -2.20
CA ILE A 200 -1.09 3.70 -2.95
C ILE A 200 -2.55 3.82 -3.39
N TYR A 201 -3.11 5.00 -3.16
CA TYR A 201 -4.46 5.36 -3.55
C TYR A 201 -4.43 6.23 -4.80
N GLY A 202 -5.12 5.79 -5.85
CA GLY A 202 -5.15 6.47 -7.14
C GLY A 202 -6.23 5.88 -8.04
N SER A 203 -6.03 5.95 -9.34
CA SER A 203 -6.91 5.30 -10.34
C SER A 203 -7.04 3.79 -10.13
N SER A 204 -6.02 3.19 -9.51
CA SER A 204 -6.06 1.82 -8.98
C SER A 204 -5.48 1.80 -7.57
N THR A 205 -6.03 0.95 -6.70
CA THR A 205 -5.46 0.71 -5.37
C THR A 205 -4.39 -0.36 -5.47
N MET A 206 -3.15 -0.02 -5.13
CA MET A 206 -2.02 -0.94 -5.19
C MET A 206 -1.50 -1.22 -3.80
N LEU A 207 -1.46 -2.50 -3.40
CA LEU A 207 -0.78 -2.98 -2.21
C LEU A 207 0.57 -3.57 -2.62
N VAL A 208 1.65 -2.97 -2.13
CA VAL A 208 3.02 -3.44 -2.33
C VAL A 208 3.59 -3.83 -0.97
N TYR A 209 4.15 -5.02 -0.86
CA TYR A 209 4.71 -5.49 0.41
C TYR A 209 5.88 -6.43 0.20
N THR A 210 6.69 -6.57 1.24
CA THR A 210 7.78 -7.54 1.31
C THR A 210 7.70 -8.32 2.62
N THR A 211 8.16 -9.56 2.56
CA THR A 211 8.37 -10.44 3.73
C THR A 211 9.85 -10.80 3.91
N GLY A 212 10.73 -9.99 3.33
CA GLY A 212 12.19 -10.19 3.39
C GLY A 212 12.77 -11.01 2.23
N HIS A 213 11.95 -11.47 1.28
CA HIS A 213 12.37 -12.29 0.14
C HIS A 213 12.06 -11.65 -1.21
N GLY A 214 12.09 -10.33 -1.29
CA GLY A 214 11.71 -9.53 -2.45
C GLY A 214 10.37 -8.82 -2.24
N VAL A 215 9.91 -8.16 -3.28
CA VAL A 215 8.66 -7.37 -3.31
C VAL A 215 7.70 -7.99 -4.30
#